data_c77c9e89223ff22a43d8c994e28715d8
#
_entry.id   c77c9e89223ff22a43d8c994e28715d8
#
_cell.length_a   1.000
_cell.length_b   1.000
_cell.length_c   1.000
_cell.angle_alpha   90.00
_cell.angle_beta   90.00
_cell.angle_gamma   90.00
#
_symmetry.space_group_name_H-M   'P 1'
#
loop_
_entity.id
_entity.type
_entity.pdbx_description
1 polymer ?
#
loop_
_entity_poly.entity_id
_entity_poly.type
_entity_poly.pdbx_seq_one_letter_code
_entity_poly.pdbx_strand_id
1 'polypeptide(L)'
;MKKLFQDLGYEYCGYWQRLSQHMGSAGKELWMKYTAEVKGLSSQEGPLVYVWMVNDQIIYVGETAQTIKKRMGGHEGGFRGGSESGIERQKSMLALNESRIDVYVAFKPLFSNYIQQSNNAISRLMSPTTNNMIVARKREEALIIGLMNPILNKR
;
A
#
# COMPACT_ATOMS: atom_id res chain seq x y z
N MET A 1 -7.00 -13.20 1.27
CA MET A 1 -5.93 -12.25 1.65
C MET A 1 -6.49 -10.99 2.32
N LYS A 2 -7.47 -10.33 1.71
CA LYS A 2 -8.13 -9.14 2.25
C LYS A 2 -8.59 -9.31 3.71
N LYS A 3 -9.30 -10.41 4.00
CA LYS A 3 -9.74 -10.70 5.37
C LYS A 3 -8.58 -10.83 6.35
N LEU A 4 -7.49 -11.49 5.97
CA LEU A 4 -6.29 -11.62 6.81
C LEU A 4 -5.74 -10.25 7.21
N PHE A 5 -5.60 -9.32 6.25
CA PHE A 5 -5.06 -7.99 6.54
C PHE A 5 -6.02 -7.17 7.42
N GLN A 6 -7.33 -7.28 7.21
CA GLN A 6 -8.33 -6.66 8.07
C GLN A 6 -8.30 -7.24 9.49
N ASP A 7 -8.24 -8.57 9.62
CA ASP A 7 -8.15 -9.26 10.91
C ASP A 7 -6.85 -8.90 11.66
N LEU A 8 -5.76 -8.61 10.95
CA LEU A 8 -4.52 -8.09 11.49
C LEU A 8 -4.59 -6.62 11.95
N GLY A 9 -5.64 -5.90 11.56
CA GLY A 9 -5.82 -4.49 11.91
C GLY A 9 -5.36 -3.50 10.83
N TYR A 10 -5.15 -3.95 9.59
CA TYR A 10 -5.03 -3.04 8.47
C TYR A 10 -6.37 -2.38 8.17
N GLU A 11 -6.38 -1.06 8.15
CA GLU A 11 -7.60 -0.28 7.98
C GLU A 11 -7.82 0.07 6.50
N TYR A 12 -9.04 -0.13 6.04
CA TYR A 12 -9.43 0.23 4.68
C TYR A 12 -9.42 1.75 4.51
N CYS A 13 -8.62 2.24 3.57
CA CYS A 13 -8.39 3.67 3.36
C CYS A 13 -9.17 4.25 2.19
N GLY A 14 -9.52 3.42 1.22
CA GLY A 14 -10.16 3.85 0.00
C GLY A 14 -9.69 3.01 -1.19
N TYR A 15 -9.78 3.57 -2.39
CA TYR A 15 -9.44 2.83 -3.59
C TYR A 15 -8.98 3.72 -4.74
N TRP A 16 -8.15 3.19 -5.61
CA TRP A 16 -7.88 3.75 -6.92
C TRP A 16 -9.03 3.44 -7.86
N GLN A 17 -9.55 4.47 -8.50
CA GLN A 17 -10.63 4.36 -9.49
C GLN A 17 -10.12 4.85 -10.84
N ARG A 18 -10.46 4.11 -11.91
CA ARG A 18 -10.25 4.58 -13.28
C ARG A 18 -11.19 5.74 -13.59
N LEU A 19 -10.64 6.81 -14.14
CA LEU A 19 -11.41 7.94 -14.63
C LEU A 19 -11.96 7.59 -16.03
N SER A 20 -13.20 7.98 -16.30
CA SER A 20 -13.70 8.00 -17.68
C SER A 20 -12.86 8.98 -18.52
N GLN A 21 -12.68 8.68 -19.80
CA GLN A 21 -11.82 9.43 -20.71
C GLN A 21 -12.10 10.95 -20.76
N HIS A 22 -13.29 11.39 -20.32
CA HIS A 22 -13.71 12.80 -20.35
C HIS A 22 -13.36 13.59 -19.08
N MET A 23 -12.87 12.95 -18.01
CA MET A 23 -12.62 13.61 -16.72
C MET A 23 -11.14 13.72 -16.34
N GLY A 24 -10.23 13.15 -17.12
CA GLY A 24 -8.80 13.16 -16.84
C GLY A 24 -8.10 14.39 -17.42
N SER A 25 -7.34 15.13 -16.61
CA SER A 25 -6.26 15.96 -17.13
C SER A 25 -5.26 15.05 -17.84
N ALA A 26 -4.65 15.53 -18.93
CA ALA A 26 -3.72 14.77 -19.76
C ALA A 26 -2.76 13.90 -18.91
N GLY A 27 -2.75 12.61 -19.17
CA GLY A 27 -1.85 11.63 -18.53
C GLY A 27 -2.31 11.02 -17.20
N LYS A 28 -3.39 11.50 -16.59
CA LYS A 28 -3.90 10.92 -15.33
C LYS A 28 -5.19 10.13 -15.59
N GLU A 29 -5.10 8.82 -15.47
CA GLU A 29 -6.23 7.91 -15.68
C GLU A 29 -6.74 7.27 -14.38
N LEU A 30 -5.99 7.38 -13.27
CA LEU A 30 -6.33 6.83 -11.96
C LEU A 30 -6.44 7.94 -10.92
N TRP A 31 -7.46 7.85 -10.09
CA TRP A 31 -7.73 8.78 -9.01
C TRP A 31 -7.95 8.05 -7.70
N MET A 32 -7.34 8.54 -6.60
CA MET A 32 -7.58 8.00 -5.27
C MET A 32 -8.89 8.53 -4.69
N LYS A 33 -9.80 7.63 -4.35
CA LYS A 33 -11.02 7.91 -3.60
C LYS A 33 -10.85 7.46 -2.16
N TYR A 34 -11.01 8.39 -1.23
CA TYR A 34 -10.98 8.09 0.20
C TYR A 34 -12.38 7.81 0.72
N THR A 35 -12.53 6.85 1.64
CA THR A 35 -13.79 6.62 2.33
C THR A 35 -14.03 7.67 3.41
N ALA A 36 -15.29 7.92 3.75
CA ALA A 36 -15.66 8.91 4.77
C ALA A 36 -15.11 8.55 6.17
N GLU A 37 -14.99 7.26 6.46
CA GLU A 37 -14.49 6.72 7.73
C GLU A 37 -13.00 7.01 7.96
N VAL A 38 -12.26 7.30 6.89
CA VAL A 38 -10.80 7.45 6.88
C VAL A 38 -10.35 8.90 6.94
N LYS A 39 -11.25 9.87 7.09
CA LYS A 39 -10.83 11.30 7.15
C LYS A 39 -9.79 11.57 8.24
N GLY A 40 -9.86 10.89 9.39
CA GLY A 40 -8.84 10.94 10.44
C GLY A 40 -7.53 10.29 10.02
N LEU A 41 -7.58 9.08 9.46
CA LEU A 41 -6.41 8.33 9.01
C LEU A 41 -5.69 9.00 7.84
N SER A 42 -6.42 9.63 6.92
CA SER A 42 -5.82 10.30 5.76
C SER A 42 -4.95 11.49 6.13
N SER A 43 -5.16 12.10 7.30
CA SER A 43 -4.38 13.22 7.84
C SER A 43 -3.35 12.79 8.89
N GLN A 44 -3.44 11.57 9.44
CA GLN A 44 -2.49 11.07 10.41
C GLN A 44 -1.13 10.86 9.76
N GLU A 45 -0.09 11.43 10.36
CA GLU A 45 1.28 11.23 9.87
C GLU A 45 1.80 9.83 10.21
N GLY A 46 2.62 9.27 9.26
CA GLY A 46 3.29 7.99 9.46
C GLY A 46 4.28 7.98 10.61
N PRO A 47 4.96 6.87 10.87
CA PRO A 47 5.28 5.79 9.90
C PRO A 47 4.10 4.84 9.63
N LEU A 48 3.85 4.56 8.39
CA LEU A 48 2.81 3.61 7.98
C LEU A 48 3.26 2.71 6.82
N VAL A 49 2.66 1.53 6.73
CA VAL A 49 2.73 0.63 5.57
C VAL A 49 1.35 0.57 4.94
N TYR A 50 1.31 0.53 3.61
CA TYR A 50 0.07 0.42 2.87
C TYR A 50 0.17 -0.67 1.81
N VAL A 51 -0.95 -1.31 1.52
CA VAL A 51 -1.08 -2.35 0.51
C VAL A 51 -2.19 -2.01 -0.47
N TRP A 52 -1.97 -2.31 -1.75
CA TRP A 52 -3.00 -2.23 -2.78
C TRP A 52 -3.44 -3.62 -3.14
N MET A 53 -4.75 -3.84 -3.19
CA MET A 53 -5.35 -5.15 -3.42
C MET A 53 -6.37 -5.11 -4.54
N VAL A 54 -6.35 -6.17 -5.34
CA VAL A 54 -7.33 -6.46 -6.39
C VAL A 54 -7.75 -7.93 -6.24
N ASN A 55 -9.05 -8.19 -6.22
CA ASN A 55 -9.58 -9.56 -6.18
C ASN A 55 -8.89 -10.45 -5.12
N ASP A 56 -8.72 -9.91 -3.90
CA ASP A 56 -8.07 -10.59 -2.78
C ASP A 56 -6.55 -10.85 -2.96
N GLN A 57 -5.92 -10.27 -3.96
CA GLN A 57 -4.49 -10.36 -4.23
C GLN A 57 -3.80 -9.03 -3.95
N ILE A 58 -2.64 -9.07 -3.26
CA ILE A 58 -1.77 -7.90 -3.10
C ILE A 58 -1.02 -7.67 -4.41
N ILE A 59 -1.16 -6.44 -4.95
CA ILE A 59 -0.49 -6.03 -6.18
C ILE A 59 0.64 -5.05 -5.92
N TYR A 60 0.59 -4.30 -4.80
CA TYR A 60 1.61 -3.34 -4.41
C TYR A 60 1.70 -3.21 -2.89
N VAL A 61 2.91 -3.04 -2.40
CA VAL A 61 3.21 -2.68 -1.01
C VAL A 61 4.10 -1.46 -1.01
N GLY A 62 3.87 -0.55 -0.08
CA GLY A 62 4.72 0.63 0.11
C GLY A 62 4.72 1.10 1.55
N GLU A 63 5.71 1.92 1.87
CA GLU A 63 5.85 2.56 3.17
C GLU A 63 5.98 4.07 3.04
N THR A 64 5.66 4.80 4.08
CA THR A 64 5.86 6.25 4.12
C THR A 64 5.96 6.78 5.53
N ALA A 65 6.71 7.87 5.73
CA ALA A 65 6.70 8.69 6.94
C ALA A 65 5.64 9.80 6.89
N GLN A 66 5.06 10.04 5.71
CA GLN A 66 4.08 11.09 5.48
C GLN A 66 2.66 10.58 5.73
N THR A 67 1.67 11.49 5.70
CA THR A 67 0.26 11.08 5.70
C THR A 67 -0.04 10.22 4.47
N ILE A 68 -1.00 9.31 4.59
CA ILE A 68 -1.41 8.48 3.45
C ILE A 68 -1.93 9.34 2.29
N LYS A 69 -2.62 10.44 2.59
CA LYS A 69 -3.12 11.39 1.58
C LYS A 69 -1.97 12.01 0.79
N LYS A 70 -0.92 12.47 1.47
CA LYS A 70 0.26 13.06 0.81
C LYS A 70 1.01 12.01 -0.02
N ARG A 71 1.13 10.78 0.50
CA ARG A 71 1.76 9.67 -0.22
C ARG A 71 0.99 9.27 -1.48
N MET A 72 -0.33 9.14 -1.39
CA MET A 72 -1.16 8.83 -2.56
C MET A 72 -1.14 9.97 -3.59
N GLY A 73 -1.15 11.23 -3.14
CA GLY A 73 -0.93 12.39 -4.01
C GLY A 73 0.41 12.37 -4.74
N GLY A 74 1.47 11.87 -4.09
CA GLY A 74 2.76 11.62 -4.72
C GLY A 74 2.69 10.56 -5.83
N HIS A 75 1.94 9.46 -5.64
CA HIS A 75 1.68 8.48 -6.70
C HIS A 75 0.90 9.10 -7.86
N GLU A 76 -0.14 9.88 -7.57
CA GLU A 76 -0.90 10.60 -8.61
C GLU A 76 -0.02 11.56 -9.42
N GLY A 77 0.90 12.26 -8.75
CA GLY A 77 1.88 13.11 -9.43
C GLY A 77 2.80 12.31 -10.35
N GLY A 78 3.26 11.14 -9.90
CA GLY A 78 4.04 10.20 -10.72
C GLY A 78 3.27 9.73 -11.96
N PHE A 79 1.98 9.44 -11.82
CA PHE A 79 1.12 9.02 -12.93
C PHE A 79 0.98 10.10 -14.04
N ARG A 80 1.06 11.37 -13.65
CA ARG A 80 1.02 12.51 -14.59
C ARG A 80 2.33 12.80 -15.34
N GLY A 81 3.31 11.91 -15.23
CA GLY A 81 4.60 12.10 -15.87
C GLY A 81 5.69 12.62 -14.94
N GLY A 82 5.44 12.66 -13.64
CA GLY A 82 6.42 13.09 -12.63
C GLY A 82 7.60 12.12 -12.45
N SER A 83 7.44 10.84 -12.87
CA SER A 83 8.52 9.87 -12.88
C SER A 83 8.21 8.71 -13.83
N GLU A 84 9.25 8.15 -14.44
CA GLU A 84 9.12 6.97 -15.31
C GLU A 84 8.48 5.78 -14.56
N SER A 85 8.94 5.50 -13.35
CA SER A 85 8.38 4.44 -12.51
C SER A 85 6.91 4.66 -12.15
N GLY A 86 6.47 5.93 -12.05
CA GLY A 86 5.07 6.28 -11.82
C GLY A 86 4.20 5.98 -13.05
N ILE A 87 4.68 6.35 -14.23
CA ILE A 87 4.02 6.08 -15.52
C ILE A 87 3.86 4.56 -15.72
N GLU A 88 4.93 3.79 -15.54
CA GLU A 88 4.91 2.34 -15.69
C GLU A 88 3.98 1.67 -14.68
N ARG A 89 3.93 2.16 -13.45
CA ARG A 89 2.99 1.68 -12.43
C ARG A 89 1.54 1.95 -12.83
N GLN A 90 1.23 3.16 -13.33
CA GLN A 90 -0.11 3.47 -13.84
C GLN A 90 -0.51 2.54 -14.98
N LYS A 91 0.36 2.34 -15.99
CA LYS A 91 0.12 1.42 -17.10
C LYS A 91 -0.18 0.00 -16.59
N SER A 92 0.62 -0.49 -15.64
CA SER A 92 0.43 -1.81 -15.06
C SER A 92 -0.88 -1.94 -14.29
N MET A 93 -1.28 -0.90 -13.53
CA MET A 93 -2.59 -0.87 -12.86
C MET A 93 -3.76 -0.87 -13.86
N LEU A 94 -3.65 -0.11 -14.95
CA LEU A 94 -4.67 -0.07 -16.01
C LEU A 94 -4.76 -1.41 -16.77
N ALA A 95 -3.63 -2.10 -16.96
CA ALA A 95 -3.58 -3.41 -17.60
C ALA A 95 -4.28 -4.51 -16.79
N LEU A 96 -4.48 -4.34 -15.48
CA LEU A 96 -5.28 -5.27 -14.66
C LEU A 96 -6.76 -5.26 -15.07
N ASN A 97 -7.20 -4.26 -15.80
CA ASN A 97 -8.58 -4.07 -16.27
C ASN A 97 -9.65 -4.11 -15.16
N GLU A 98 -9.26 -3.74 -13.96
CA GLU A 98 -10.13 -3.69 -12.80
C GLU A 98 -10.70 -2.29 -12.61
N SER A 99 -11.97 -2.21 -12.24
CA SER A 99 -12.64 -0.94 -12.00
C SER A 99 -12.14 -0.24 -10.74
N ARG A 100 -11.54 -1.01 -9.82
CA ARG A 100 -11.18 -0.56 -8.49
C ARG A 100 -10.01 -1.37 -7.92
N ILE A 101 -9.07 -0.65 -7.29
CA ILE A 101 -7.94 -1.23 -6.53
C ILE A 101 -8.04 -0.73 -5.10
N ASP A 102 -8.32 -1.62 -4.16
CA ASP A 102 -8.49 -1.28 -2.75
C ASP A 102 -7.16 -0.93 -2.08
N VAL A 103 -7.17 0.04 -1.16
CA VAL A 103 -6.01 0.50 -0.39
C VAL A 103 -6.26 0.28 1.10
N TYR A 104 -5.34 -0.43 1.75
CA TYR A 104 -5.33 -0.66 3.19
C TYR A 104 -4.06 -0.08 3.80
N VAL A 105 -4.14 0.39 5.05
CA VAL A 105 -3.02 1.00 5.77
C VAL A 105 -2.87 0.42 7.17
N ALA A 106 -1.63 0.39 7.67
CA ALA A 106 -1.30 0.07 9.05
C ALA A 106 -0.23 1.02 9.58
N PHE A 107 -0.42 1.48 10.82
CA PHE A 107 0.53 2.35 11.54
C PHE A 107 1.50 1.56 12.43
N LYS A 108 1.38 0.24 12.46
CA LYS A 108 2.21 -0.68 13.24
C LYS A 108 2.67 -1.84 12.35
N PRO A 109 3.75 -2.53 12.70
CA PRO A 109 4.23 -3.71 11.97
C PRO A 109 3.36 -4.94 12.29
N LEU A 110 2.11 -4.92 11.86
CA LEU A 110 1.09 -5.91 12.21
C LEU A 110 1.37 -7.27 11.59
N PHE A 111 1.77 -7.30 10.34
CA PHE A 111 2.07 -8.54 9.60
C PHE A 111 3.33 -9.22 10.13
N SER A 112 4.38 -8.44 10.41
CA SER A 112 5.61 -8.95 11.03
C SER A 112 5.32 -9.60 12.39
N ASN A 113 4.51 -8.95 13.21
CA ASN A 113 4.12 -9.48 14.52
C ASN A 113 3.32 -10.79 14.39
N TYR A 114 2.39 -10.86 13.42
CA TYR A 114 1.63 -12.09 13.13
C TYR A 114 2.55 -13.25 12.74
N ILE A 115 3.48 -13.02 11.81
CA ILE A 115 4.43 -14.05 11.37
C ILE A 115 5.33 -14.51 12.52
N GLN A 116 5.80 -13.59 13.36
CA GLN A 116 6.60 -13.93 14.55
C GLN A 116 5.83 -14.83 15.52
N GLN A 117 4.56 -14.55 15.75
CA GLN A 117 3.72 -15.36 16.64
C GLN A 117 3.39 -16.73 16.04
N SER A 118 3.23 -16.80 14.72
CA SER A 118 2.82 -18.02 14.02
C SER A 118 3.98 -19.00 13.77
N ASN A 119 5.22 -18.55 13.85
CA ASN A 119 6.37 -19.35 13.45
C ASN A 119 7.63 -19.08 14.30
N ASN A 120 7.82 -19.91 15.34
CA ASN A 120 8.98 -19.82 16.25
C ASN A 120 10.35 -19.94 15.56
N ALA A 121 10.43 -20.56 14.39
CA ALA A 121 11.68 -20.66 13.63
C ALA A 121 12.04 -19.34 12.94
N ILE A 122 11.04 -18.64 12.41
CA ILE A 122 11.23 -17.31 11.79
C ILE A 122 11.47 -16.25 12.87
N SER A 123 10.86 -16.36 14.05
CA SER A 123 11.06 -15.41 15.15
C SER A 123 12.52 -15.37 15.65
N ARG A 124 13.26 -16.47 15.51
CA ARG A 124 14.69 -16.51 15.85
C ARG A 124 15.58 -15.80 14.83
N LEU A 125 15.15 -15.69 13.59
CA LEU A 125 15.86 -15.01 12.51
C LEU A 125 15.54 -13.51 12.44
N MET A 126 14.39 -13.13 12.95
CA MET A 126 13.98 -11.72 13.04
C MET A 126 14.42 -11.18 14.40
N SER A 127 15.58 -10.52 14.44
CA SER A 127 16.10 -9.84 15.63
C SER A 127 15.04 -9.00 16.35
N PRO A 128 15.19 -8.84 17.71
CA PRO A 128 14.18 -8.29 18.57
C PRO A 128 13.70 -6.89 18.16
N THR A 129 12.49 -6.61 18.57
CA THR A 129 11.79 -5.33 18.51
C THR A 129 12.73 -4.12 18.49
N THR A 130 12.88 -3.53 17.31
CA THR A 130 13.49 -2.21 17.26
C THR A 130 12.43 -1.19 17.65
N ASN A 131 12.73 -0.37 18.65
CA ASN A 131 11.93 0.80 19.01
C ASN A 131 11.91 1.87 17.91
N ASN A 132 12.69 1.66 16.84
CA ASN A 132 12.72 2.53 15.70
C ASN A 132 11.63 2.16 14.69
N MET A 133 10.53 2.90 14.71
CA MET A 133 9.38 2.71 13.84
C MET A 133 9.71 2.84 12.34
N ILE A 134 10.76 3.59 11.97
CA ILE A 134 11.22 3.69 10.58
C ILE A 134 11.77 2.35 10.10
N VAL A 135 12.58 1.70 10.93
CA VAL A 135 13.15 0.38 10.62
C VAL A 135 12.03 -0.67 10.62
N ALA A 136 11.11 -0.61 11.59
CA ALA A 136 10.00 -1.55 11.70
C ALA A 136 9.11 -1.54 10.43
N ARG A 137 8.71 -0.37 9.92
CA ARG A 137 7.87 -0.29 8.70
C ARG A 137 8.60 -0.78 7.44
N LYS A 138 9.91 -0.48 7.29
CA LYS A 138 10.70 -0.99 6.17
C LYS A 138 10.83 -2.51 6.18
N ARG A 139 10.97 -3.10 7.36
CA ARG A 139 10.95 -4.55 7.52
C ARG A 139 9.59 -5.14 7.20
N GLU A 140 8.53 -4.50 7.66
CA GLU A 140 7.13 -4.89 7.36
C GLU A 140 6.90 -4.92 5.84
N GLU A 141 7.24 -3.82 5.15
CA GLU A 141 7.15 -3.72 3.70
C GLU A 141 7.96 -4.83 3.01
N ALA A 142 9.24 -4.98 3.37
CA ALA A 142 10.12 -5.98 2.78
C ALA A 142 9.62 -7.42 3.01
N LEU A 143 9.08 -7.72 4.19
CA LEU A 143 8.51 -9.02 4.52
C LEU A 143 7.29 -9.34 3.67
N ILE A 144 6.37 -8.39 3.56
CA ILE A 144 5.17 -8.56 2.72
C ILE A 144 5.57 -8.74 1.26
N ILE A 145 6.50 -7.93 0.75
CA ILE A 145 7.00 -8.07 -0.63
C ILE A 145 7.63 -9.45 -0.85
N GLY A 146 8.49 -9.90 0.08
CA GLY A 146 9.17 -11.19 -0.03
C GLY A 146 8.23 -12.40 -0.02
N LEU A 147 7.17 -12.36 0.78
CA LEU A 147 6.22 -13.45 0.93
C LEU A 147 5.11 -13.43 -0.13
N MET A 148 4.64 -12.25 -0.53
CA MET A 148 3.48 -12.09 -1.40
C MET A 148 3.84 -11.82 -2.87
N ASN A 149 5.10 -11.44 -3.13
CA ASN A 149 5.63 -11.15 -4.47
C ASN A 149 4.69 -10.25 -5.33
N PRO A 150 4.33 -9.05 -4.85
CA PRO A 150 3.36 -8.20 -5.53
C PRO A 150 3.88 -7.75 -6.91
N ILE A 151 3.02 -7.80 -7.92
CA ILE A 151 3.40 -7.57 -9.31
C ILE A 151 3.93 -6.16 -9.61
N LEU A 152 3.48 -5.15 -8.84
CA LEU A 152 3.88 -3.75 -9.01
C LEU A 152 5.12 -3.36 -8.19
N ASN A 153 5.64 -4.25 -7.33
CA ASN A 153 6.89 -4.06 -6.61
C ASN A 153 8.11 -4.65 -7.33
N LYS A 154 7.90 -5.34 -8.45
CA LYS A 154 9.01 -5.85 -9.27
C LYS A 154 9.83 -4.68 -9.80
N ARG A 155 11.12 -4.72 -9.55
CA ARG A 155 12.13 -3.81 -10.09
C ARG A 155 12.69 -4.37 -11.39
#